data_38e8e0b8d76bea3fff89d42640997f9b
#
_entry.id   38e8e0b8d76bea3fff89d42640997f9b
#
_cell.length_a   1.000
_cell.length_b   1.000
_cell.length_c   1.000
_cell.angle_alpha   90.00
_cell.angle_beta   90.00
_cell.angle_gamma   90.00
#
_symmetry.space_group_name_H-M   'P 1'
#
loop_
_entity.id
_entity.type
_entity.pdbx_description
1 polymer ?
#
loop_
_entity_poly.entity_id
_entity_poly.type
_entity_poly.pdbx_seq_one_letter_code
_entity_poly.pdbx_strand_id
1 'polypeptide(L)'
;MDRELDKLRNIRIEDYTYNLPDERIAKFPLAEREASKLLIYRGGRIEESRFSEVRHLLRAGQMLVFNNTKVIHARLFFRKATGAVIEVFCLEPYLPVDYAQNFAARDSCEWSCMVGNLKKWKEGSIACDFTYGEATYRLTAEKVRQQEGELIIRFSWTGGLSFSEVLEGCGRIPSPLYLNRESEASDEVRYQTVYSKEEGSVAAPTAGLHFTRAILNDLKEKGVHVRELTLHVGAGTFRPVKAETIGDHDMHTEHLVISRELVEQLKEKTGDIVAVGTTSVRTLESLYWMGVKRLAGQEDFFTLGQWEAYTLPQDYSLREAMEALCGWFDTACQELLKARTTIIIVPGYRYRVIDAMFTNFHQPQSTLLLLVGAAVGEDWHKIYDYALTHDFRFLSYGDSSLLEVKKS
;
A
#
# COMPACT_ATOMS: atom_id res chain seq x y z
N MET A 1 -2.54 -30.75 -3.36
CA MET A 1 -1.88 -29.43 -3.50
C MET A 1 -2.26 -28.77 -4.82
N ASP A 2 -1.97 -29.34 -5.99
CA ASP A 2 -2.31 -28.71 -7.29
C ASP A 2 -3.81 -28.42 -7.48
N ARG A 3 -4.69 -29.37 -7.13
CA ARG A 3 -6.15 -29.19 -7.28
C ARG A 3 -6.74 -28.09 -6.38
N GLU A 4 -6.12 -27.81 -5.25
CA GLU A 4 -6.59 -26.79 -4.30
C GLU A 4 -6.13 -25.41 -4.78
N LEU A 5 -4.88 -25.28 -5.23
CA LEU A 5 -4.37 -24.08 -5.85
C LEU A 5 -5.14 -23.72 -7.13
N ASP A 6 -5.48 -24.73 -7.96
CA ASP A 6 -6.29 -24.52 -9.17
C ASP A 6 -7.68 -23.96 -8.84
N LYS A 7 -8.31 -24.41 -7.74
CA LYS A 7 -9.59 -23.83 -7.29
C LYS A 7 -9.46 -22.36 -6.93
N LEU A 8 -8.37 -21.98 -6.24
CA LEU A 8 -8.13 -20.59 -5.86
C LEU A 8 -7.87 -19.71 -7.08
N ARG A 9 -7.10 -20.20 -8.06
CA ARG A 9 -6.85 -19.50 -9.31
C ARG A 9 -8.11 -19.30 -10.16
N ASN A 10 -9.05 -20.24 -10.09
CA ASN A 10 -10.32 -20.19 -10.82
C ASN A 10 -11.40 -19.37 -10.12
N ILE A 11 -11.10 -18.66 -9.01
CA ILE A 11 -12.02 -17.68 -8.41
C ILE A 11 -12.34 -16.63 -9.46
N ARG A 12 -13.62 -16.43 -9.73
CA ARG A 12 -14.09 -15.42 -10.67
C ARG A 12 -14.15 -14.07 -9.95
N ILE A 13 -13.57 -13.05 -10.55
CA ILE A 13 -13.57 -11.73 -9.92
C ILE A 13 -14.98 -11.13 -9.86
N GLU A 14 -15.87 -11.51 -10.75
CA GLU A 14 -17.27 -11.08 -10.77
C GLU A 14 -18.08 -11.56 -9.57
N ASP A 15 -17.68 -12.68 -8.90
CA ASP A 15 -18.33 -13.16 -7.69
C ASP A 15 -18.07 -12.22 -6.49
N TYR A 16 -17.04 -11.36 -6.60
CA TYR A 16 -16.68 -10.35 -5.60
C TYR A 16 -17.12 -8.96 -6.07
N THR A 17 -18.42 -8.84 -6.33
CA THR A 17 -19.03 -7.59 -6.78
C THR A 17 -20.18 -7.19 -5.90
N TYR A 18 -20.48 -5.90 -5.89
CA TYR A 18 -21.63 -5.30 -5.26
C TYR A 18 -21.93 -3.98 -5.98
N ASN A 19 -23.14 -3.46 -5.83
CA ASN A 19 -23.49 -2.18 -6.44
C ASN A 19 -22.96 -1.04 -5.56
N LEU A 20 -21.94 -0.32 -6.04
CA LEU A 20 -21.39 0.87 -5.37
C LEU A 20 -21.93 2.14 -6.05
N PRO A 21 -22.89 2.84 -5.46
CA PRO A 21 -23.38 4.11 -6.00
C PRO A 21 -22.32 5.21 -5.89
N ASP A 22 -22.22 6.09 -6.90
CA ASP A 22 -21.21 7.18 -6.93
C ASP A 22 -21.34 8.14 -5.73
N GLU A 23 -22.54 8.35 -5.23
CA GLU A 23 -22.82 9.15 -4.03
C GLU A 23 -22.25 8.56 -2.74
N ARG A 24 -21.93 7.27 -2.72
CA ARG A 24 -21.26 6.62 -1.58
C ARG A 24 -19.75 6.78 -1.63
N ILE A 25 -19.17 7.16 -2.75
CA ILE A 25 -17.73 7.41 -2.89
C ILE A 25 -17.40 8.76 -2.27
N ALA A 26 -16.61 8.74 -1.20
CA ALA A 26 -16.15 9.97 -0.56
C ALA A 26 -15.16 10.73 -1.46
N LYS A 27 -15.61 11.79 -2.09
CA LYS A 27 -14.77 12.63 -2.95
C LYS A 27 -13.78 13.50 -2.14
N PHE A 28 -14.11 13.82 -0.89
CA PHE A 28 -13.33 14.66 0.01
C PHE A 28 -13.23 14.05 1.42
N PRO A 29 -12.12 14.31 2.14
CA PRO A 29 -12.00 13.91 3.53
C PRO A 29 -12.96 14.72 4.42
N LEU A 30 -13.33 14.16 5.58
CA LEU A 30 -14.01 14.93 6.62
C LEU A 30 -13.07 16.00 7.19
N ALA A 31 -13.62 17.06 7.77
CA ALA A 31 -12.84 18.12 8.42
C ALA A 31 -11.92 17.51 9.50
N GLU A 32 -12.48 16.66 10.35
CA GLU A 32 -11.75 15.93 11.39
C GLU A 32 -11.53 14.47 10.94
N ARG A 33 -10.28 13.99 11.01
CA ARG A 33 -9.91 12.63 10.57
C ARG A 33 -10.64 11.54 11.35
N GLU A 34 -10.74 11.71 12.65
CA GLU A 34 -11.34 10.76 13.59
C GLU A 34 -12.86 10.80 13.68
N ALA A 35 -13.52 11.74 12.98
CA ALA A 35 -14.98 11.85 12.94
C ALA A 35 -15.65 10.82 12.02
N SER A 36 -14.87 10.05 11.23
CA SER A 36 -15.38 9.00 10.36
C SER A 36 -16.11 7.92 11.15
N LYS A 37 -17.08 7.27 10.50
CA LYS A 37 -17.72 6.07 11.03
C LYS A 37 -16.73 4.92 11.08
N LEU A 38 -16.95 4.00 12.03
CA LEU A 38 -16.21 2.76 12.17
C LEU A 38 -17.19 1.59 12.27
N LEU A 39 -17.14 0.71 11.27
CA LEU A 39 -17.82 -0.58 11.32
C LEU A 39 -16.91 -1.58 12.05
N ILE A 40 -17.42 -2.23 13.08
CA ILE A 40 -16.69 -3.27 13.82
C ILE A 40 -17.33 -4.62 13.51
N TYR A 41 -16.52 -5.55 13.00
CA TYR A 41 -16.94 -6.93 12.76
C TYR A 41 -16.16 -7.87 13.68
N ARG A 42 -16.86 -8.56 14.59
CA ARG A 42 -16.30 -9.55 15.51
C ARG A 42 -17.24 -10.73 15.69
N GLY A 43 -16.72 -11.96 15.55
CA GLY A 43 -17.49 -13.19 15.80
C GLY A 43 -18.81 -13.27 15.03
N GLY A 44 -18.88 -12.77 13.80
CA GLY A 44 -20.09 -12.75 12.97
C GLY A 44 -21.07 -11.61 13.26
N ARG A 45 -20.76 -10.71 14.20
CA ARG A 45 -21.59 -9.56 14.57
C ARG A 45 -21.02 -8.25 14.02
N ILE A 46 -21.92 -7.36 13.62
CA ILE A 46 -21.57 -6.02 13.16
C ILE A 46 -22.05 -5.03 14.24
N GLU A 47 -21.15 -4.11 14.58
CA GLU A 47 -21.42 -2.97 15.47
C GLU A 47 -20.99 -1.69 14.77
N GLU A 48 -21.71 -0.58 15.00
CA GLU A 48 -21.34 0.74 14.48
C GLU A 48 -20.74 1.59 15.59
N SER A 49 -19.67 2.32 15.27
CA SER A 49 -18.97 3.23 16.17
C SER A 49 -18.43 4.43 15.38
N ARG A 50 -17.64 5.27 16.05
CA ARG A 50 -16.83 6.32 15.42
C ARG A 50 -15.35 5.98 15.58
N PHE A 51 -14.55 6.49 14.63
CA PHE A 51 -13.10 6.21 14.66
C PHE A 51 -12.43 6.80 15.90
N SER A 52 -12.94 7.88 16.46
CA SER A 52 -12.50 8.45 17.75
C SER A 52 -12.52 7.45 18.91
N GLU A 53 -13.41 6.44 18.84
CA GLU A 53 -13.56 5.42 19.88
C GLU A 53 -12.48 4.30 19.79
N VAL A 54 -11.63 4.29 18.77
CA VAL A 54 -10.55 3.29 18.62
C VAL A 54 -9.67 3.21 19.86
N ARG A 55 -9.46 4.34 20.55
CA ARG A 55 -8.76 4.41 21.83
C ARG A 55 -9.37 3.51 22.93
N HIS A 56 -10.65 3.21 22.84
CA HIS A 56 -11.37 2.33 23.79
C HIS A 56 -11.48 0.89 23.28
N LEU A 57 -11.38 0.65 21.99
CA LEU A 57 -11.57 -0.66 21.37
C LEU A 57 -10.33 -1.56 21.48
N LEU A 58 -9.13 -0.98 21.40
CA LEU A 58 -7.87 -1.71 21.52
C LEU A 58 -7.47 -1.88 22.98
N ARG A 59 -6.75 -2.97 23.29
CA ARG A 59 -6.34 -3.35 24.65
C ARG A 59 -4.83 -3.26 24.81
N ALA A 60 -4.38 -3.05 26.05
CA ALA A 60 -2.96 -3.16 26.40
C ALA A 60 -2.40 -4.52 25.95
N GLY A 61 -1.15 -4.52 25.48
CA GLY A 61 -0.46 -5.69 24.97
C GLY A 61 -0.76 -6.04 23.50
N GLN A 62 -1.79 -5.47 22.87
CA GLN A 62 -2.01 -5.62 21.43
C GLN A 62 -0.94 -4.84 20.65
N MET A 63 -0.57 -5.34 19.48
CA MET A 63 0.35 -4.67 18.57
C MET A 63 -0.44 -4.07 17.40
N LEU A 64 -0.29 -2.76 17.18
CA LEU A 64 -0.89 -2.03 16.07
C LEU A 64 0.19 -1.67 15.06
N VAL A 65 0.11 -2.19 13.83
CA VAL A 65 1.18 -2.08 12.83
C VAL A 65 0.73 -1.22 11.65
N PHE A 66 1.52 -0.19 11.34
CA PHE A 66 1.25 0.81 10.31
C PHE A 66 2.27 0.75 9.17
N ASN A 67 1.83 1.09 7.97
CA ASN A 67 2.73 1.42 6.87
C ASN A 67 3.08 2.92 6.95
N ASN A 68 4.36 3.24 7.22
CA ASN A 68 4.86 4.60 7.42
C ASN A 68 5.28 5.32 6.15
N THR A 69 4.95 4.76 4.98
CA THR A 69 5.31 5.36 3.70
C THR A 69 4.66 6.73 3.50
N LYS A 70 5.40 7.64 2.83
CA LYS A 70 4.95 8.98 2.45
C LYS A 70 4.67 9.02 0.96
N VAL A 71 3.54 9.63 0.58
CA VAL A 71 3.18 9.81 -0.83
C VAL A 71 4.07 10.89 -1.43
N ILE A 72 4.64 10.60 -2.59
CA ILE A 72 5.49 11.51 -3.35
C ILE A 72 4.67 12.28 -4.41
N HIS A 73 5.17 13.41 -4.85
CA HIS A 73 4.59 14.22 -5.92
C HIS A 73 4.88 13.60 -7.29
N ALA A 74 4.40 12.39 -7.51
CA ALA A 74 4.77 11.54 -8.65
C ALA A 74 4.20 11.97 -10.00
N ARG A 75 3.29 12.96 -10.06
CA ARG A 75 2.70 13.45 -11.32
C ARG A 75 3.38 14.72 -11.78
N LEU A 76 4.13 14.64 -12.87
CA LEU A 76 4.91 15.74 -13.45
C LEU A 76 4.23 16.23 -14.74
N PHE A 77 4.16 17.55 -14.92
CA PHE A 77 3.48 18.16 -16.06
C PHE A 77 4.46 19.01 -16.88
N PHE A 78 4.69 18.60 -18.12
CA PHE A 78 5.56 19.28 -19.07
C PHE A 78 4.73 19.99 -20.12
N ARG A 79 4.90 21.29 -20.28
CA ARG A 79 4.21 22.10 -21.30
C ARG A 79 5.14 22.34 -22.49
N LYS A 80 4.77 21.81 -23.65
CA LYS A 80 5.50 22.06 -24.90
C LYS A 80 5.25 23.49 -25.43
N ALA A 81 6.15 24.00 -26.27
CA ALA A 81 5.97 25.28 -26.94
C ALA A 81 4.65 25.36 -27.76
N THR A 82 4.14 24.24 -28.21
CA THR A 82 2.85 24.12 -28.92
C THR A 82 1.62 24.26 -28.00
N GLY A 83 1.83 24.46 -26.67
CA GLY A 83 0.79 24.50 -25.67
C GLY A 83 0.33 23.12 -25.17
N ALA A 84 0.78 22.02 -25.81
CA ALA A 84 0.41 20.67 -25.40
C ALA A 84 1.00 20.33 -24.03
N VAL A 85 0.20 19.79 -23.13
CA VAL A 85 0.62 19.27 -21.83
C VAL A 85 0.87 17.78 -21.94
N ILE A 86 2.06 17.36 -21.52
CA ILE A 86 2.46 15.96 -21.36
C ILE A 86 2.50 15.69 -19.87
N GLU A 87 1.75 14.71 -19.41
CA GLU A 87 1.81 14.23 -18.04
C GLU A 87 2.75 13.03 -17.98
N VAL A 88 3.70 13.05 -17.06
CA VAL A 88 4.58 11.91 -16.76
C VAL A 88 4.29 11.49 -15.32
N PHE A 89 3.78 10.30 -15.16
CA PHE A 89 3.45 9.73 -13.86
C PHE A 89 4.49 8.68 -13.48
N CYS A 90 5.33 9.00 -12.49
CA CYS A 90 6.35 8.12 -11.95
C CYS A 90 5.70 6.95 -11.21
N LEU A 91 6.04 5.71 -11.57
CA LEU A 91 5.48 4.49 -10.99
C LEU A 91 6.43 3.87 -9.98
N GLU A 92 7.66 3.58 -10.43
CA GLU A 92 8.72 2.98 -9.62
C GLU A 92 10.11 3.34 -10.12
N PRO A 93 11.13 3.37 -9.24
CA PRO A 93 12.52 3.61 -9.62
C PRO A 93 13.04 2.54 -10.56
N TYR A 94 13.76 2.96 -11.61
CA TYR A 94 14.40 2.06 -12.54
C TYR A 94 15.92 2.04 -12.38
N LEU A 95 16.57 3.20 -12.27
CA LEU A 95 18.01 3.32 -12.04
C LEU A 95 18.32 4.61 -11.25
N PRO A 96 18.92 4.51 -10.05
CA PRO A 96 19.06 3.31 -9.22
C PRO A 96 17.72 2.65 -8.85
N VAL A 97 17.70 1.32 -8.67
CA VAL A 97 16.47 0.57 -8.32
C VAL A 97 16.04 0.82 -6.86
N ASP A 98 17.01 1.08 -5.98
CA ASP A 98 16.72 1.37 -4.56
C ASP A 98 16.07 2.74 -4.41
N TYR A 99 14.90 2.80 -3.75
CA TYR A 99 14.13 4.02 -3.57
C TYR A 99 14.93 5.13 -2.90
N ALA A 100 15.65 4.84 -1.79
CA ALA A 100 16.41 5.84 -1.07
C ALA A 100 17.57 6.39 -1.91
N GLN A 101 18.26 5.53 -2.66
CA GLN A 101 19.33 5.97 -3.57
C GLN A 101 18.79 6.80 -4.73
N ASN A 102 17.64 6.41 -5.28
CA ASN A 102 17.02 7.12 -6.40
C ASN A 102 16.55 8.51 -5.98
N PHE A 103 15.88 8.63 -4.82
CA PHE A 103 15.47 9.94 -4.28
C PHE A 103 16.65 10.83 -3.88
N ALA A 104 17.77 10.24 -3.45
CA ALA A 104 18.99 10.98 -3.11
C ALA A 104 19.83 11.37 -4.34
N ALA A 105 19.50 10.88 -5.54
CA ALA A 105 20.19 11.27 -6.77
C ALA A 105 20.14 12.78 -6.99
N ARG A 106 21.25 13.40 -7.47
CA ARG A 106 21.39 14.87 -7.54
C ARG A 106 21.52 15.46 -8.93
N ASP A 107 21.68 14.62 -9.94
CA ASP A 107 21.87 15.05 -11.33
C ASP A 107 20.90 14.37 -12.29
N SER A 108 20.69 13.08 -12.10
CA SER A 108 19.80 12.30 -12.95
C SER A 108 19.35 10.99 -12.26
N CYS A 109 18.20 10.49 -12.68
CA CYS A 109 17.68 9.17 -12.33
C CYS A 109 16.73 8.68 -13.41
N GLU A 110 16.40 7.38 -13.37
CA GLU A 110 15.46 6.77 -14.30
C GLU A 110 14.30 6.14 -13.54
N TRP A 111 13.10 6.32 -14.10
CA TRP A 111 11.84 5.79 -13.55
C TRP A 111 11.05 5.07 -14.62
N SER A 112 10.38 3.99 -14.25
CA SER A 112 9.24 3.49 -14.99
C SER A 112 8.06 4.42 -14.83
N CYS A 113 7.46 4.85 -15.95
CA CYS A 113 6.44 5.90 -15.97
C CYS A 113 5.27 5.53 -16.88
N MET A 114 4.09 6.00 -16.51
CA MET A 114 2.97 6.17 -17.44
C MET A 114 3.02 7.58 -18.02
N VAL A 115 2.72 7.73 -19.32
CA VAL A 115 2.75 9.02 -19.98
C VAL A 115 1.39 9.34 -20.62
N GLY A 116 0.75 10.38 -20.11
CA GLY A 116 -0.45 10.95 -20.70
C GLY A 116 -0.12 11.78 -21.94
N ASN A 117 -1.02 11.75 -22.93
CA ASN A 117 -0.81 12.44 -24.21
C ASN A 117 0.48 12.04 -24.95
N LEU A 118 0.95 10.79 -24.80
CA LEU A 118 2.20 10.27 -25.40
C LEU A 118 2.31 10.56 -26.90
N LYS A 119 1.19 10.51 -27.65
CA LYS A 119 1.15 10.81 -29.08
C LYS A 119 1.67 12.22 -29.44
N LYS A 120 1.65 13.15 -28.48
CA LYS A 120 2.16 14.51 -28.64
C LYS A 120 3.64 14.65 -28.27
N TRP A 121 4.23 13.62 -27.68
CA TRP A 121 5.66 13.53 -27.38
C TRP A 121 6.32 12.50 -28.31
N LYS A 122 6.57 12.88 -29.56
CA LYS A 122 7.13 11.96 -30.57
C LYS A 122 8.61 11.68 -30.33
N GLU A 123 9.42 12.74 -30.30
CA GLU A 123 10.88 12.68 -30.19
C GLU A 123 11.43 13.78 -29.31
N GLY A 124 12.71 13.64 -28.92
CA GLY A 124 13.45 14.60 -28.12
C GLY A 124 13.06 14.62 -26.65
N SER A 125 13.72 15.51 -25.91
CA SER A 125 13.44 15.77 -24.51
C SER A 125 12.31 16.80 -24.35
N ILE A 126 11.64 16.73 -23.20
CA ILE A 126 10.70 17.77 -22.73
C ILE A 126 11.23 18.35 -21.41
N ALA A 127 10.92 19.60 -21.15
CA ALA A 127 11.41 20.26 -19.94
C ALA A 127 10.32 21.11 -19.28
N CYS A 128 10.45 21.32 -17.98
CA CYS A 128 9.68 22.30 -17.21
C CYS A 128 10.61 23.04 -16.26
N ASP A 129 10.33 24.34 -16.10
CA ASP A 129 10.98 25.16 -15.08
C ASP A 129 10.10 25.15 -13.82
N PHE A 130 10.74 25.10 -12.65
CA PHE A 130 10.05 25.07 -11.35
C PHE A 130 10.84 25.88 -10.31
N THR A 131 10.17 26.28 -9.25
CA THR A 131 10.78 27.01 -8.14
C THR A 131 10.85 26.10 -6.92
N TYR A 132 12.01 26.05 -6.26
CA TYR A 132 12.19 25.37 -4.99
C TYR A 132 13.02 26.29 -4.07
N GLY A 133 12.47 26.63 -2.90
CA GLY A 133 13.00 27.73 -2.12
C GLY A 133 12.94 29.06 -2.88
N GLU A 134 14.05 29.76 -2.96
CA GLU A 134 14.17 31.08 -3.65
C GLU A 134 14.72 30.95 -5.09
N ALA A 135 15.08 29.76 -5.56
CA ALA A 135 15.74 29.56 -6.84
C ALA A 135 14.82 28.83 -7.85
N THR A 136 15.06 29.12 -9.13
CA THR A 136 14.41 28.47 -10.26
C THR A 136 15.33 27.43 -10.84
N TYR A 137 14.76 26.24 -11.08
CA TYR A 137 15.44 25.07 -11.61
C TYR A 137 14.75 24.58 -12.88
N ARG A 138 15.44 23.72 -13.63
CA ARG A 138 14.90 23.09 -14.83
C ARG A 138 15.01 21.60 -14.73
N LEU A 139 13.87 20.92 -14.87
CA LEU A 139 13.77 19.47 -15.01
C LEU A 139 13.59 19.10 -16.46
N THR A 140 14.43 18.19 -16.96
CA THR A 140 14.34 17.61 -18.30
C THR A 140 13.95 16.14 -18.20
N ALA A 141 13.04 15.69 -19.05
CA ALA A 141 12.64 14.30 -19.17
C ALA A 141 12.91 13.77 -20.58
N GLU A 142 13.48 12.57 -20.69
CA GLU A 142 13.85 11.91 -21.94
C GLU A 142 13.38 10.45 -21.91
N LYS A 143 12.82 9.98 -23.03
CA LYS A 143 12.44 8.58 -23.19
C LYS A 143 13.68 7.74 -23.45
N VAL A 144 13.99 6.79 -22.55
CA VAL A 144 15.13 5.89 -22.69
C VAL A 144 14.74 4.64 -23.48
N ARG A 145 13.66 3.97 -23.04
CA ARG A 145 13.16 2.74 -23.68
C ARG A 145 11.72 2.46 -23.27
N GLN A 146 11.08 1.54 -23.97
CA GLN A 146 9.78 0.98 -23.58
C GLN A 146 9.97 -0.46 -23.12
N GLN A 147 9.36 -0.82 -22.00
CA GLN A 147 9.40 -2.16 -21.44
C GLN A 147 7.99 -2.49 -20.91
N GLU A 148 7.44 -3.65 -21.30
CA GLU A 148 6.15 -4.18 -20.81
C GLU A 148 4.97 -3.19 -20.80
N GLY A 149 4.95 -2.27 -21.77
CA GLY A 149 3.91 -1.24 -21.91
C GLY A 149 4.16 0.02 -21.09
N GLU A 150 5.21 0.07 -20.29
CA GLU A 150 5.68 1.24 -19.54
C GLU A 150 6.86 1.90 -20.25
N LEU A 151 7.06 3.19 -19.97
CA LEU A 151 8.17 3.95 -20.52
C LEU A 151 9.20 4.20 -19.45
N ILE A 152 10.45 3.85 -19.71
CA ILE A 152 11.56 4.27 -18.86
C ILE A 152 11.94 5.69 -19.26
N ILE A 153 11.79 6.60 -18.33
CA ILE A 153 12.08 8.03 -18.47
C ILE A 153 13.31 8.36 -17.65
N ARG A 154 14.29 8.98 -18.29
CA ARG A 154 15.42 9.62 -17.61
C ARG A 154 15.03 11.04 -17.28
N PHE A 155 15.12 11.38 -16.01
CA PHE A 155 15.05 12.75 -15.52
C PHE A 155 16.45 13.28 -15.29
N SER A 156 16.68 14.56 -15.68
CA SER A 156 17.95 15.23 -15.48
C SER A 156 17.69 16.69 -15.04
N TRP A 157 18.49 17.17 -14.12
CA TRP A 157 18.40 18.54 -13.59
C TRP A 157 19.77 19.03 -13.15
N THR A 158 19.88 20.31 -12.85
CA THR A 158 21.10 20.95 -12.32
C THR A 158 20.77 21.68 -11.04
N GLY A 159 21.80 22.07 -10.26
CA GLY A 159 21.64 22.88 -9.05
C GLY A 159 21.71 22.09 -7.75
N GLY A 160 22.05 20.77 -7.81
CA GLY A 160 22.37 19.95 -6.66
C GLY A 160 21.20 19.53 -5.76
N LEU A 161 19.95 19.78 -6.20
CA LEU A 161 18.78 19.24 -5.52
C LEU A 161 18.79 17.71 -5.62
N SER A 162 18.27 17.02 -4.60
CA SER A 162 17.91 15.62 -4.68
C SER A 162 16.67 15.44 -5.56
N PHE A 163 16.44 14.23 -6.10
CA PHE A 163 15.23 13.98 -6.89
C PHE A 163 13.94 14.14 -6.06
N SER A 164 14.00 13.84 -4.77
CA SER A 164 12.90 14.10 -3.83
C SER A 164 12.52 15.59 -3.81
N GLU A 165 13.51 16.49 -3.69
CA GLU A 165 13.30 17.96 -3.72
C GLU A 165 12.79 18.43 -5.09
N VAL A 166 13.25 17.81 -6.18
CA VAL A 166 12.74 18.08 -7.54
C VAL A 166 11.26 17.72 -7.63
N LEU A 167 10.87 16.51 -7.16
CA LEU A 167 9.47 16.08 -7.16
C LEU A 167 8.61 17.01 -6.31
N GLU A 168 9.09 17.44 -5.15
CA GLU A 168 8.37 18.37 -4.27
C GLU A 168 8.15 19.73 -4.95
N GLY A 169 9.15 20.22 -5.70
CA GLY A 169 9.09 21.52 -6.36
C GLY A 169 8.24 21.57 -7.63
N CYS A 170 8.16 20.48 -8.40
CA CYS A 170 7.49 20.49 -9.71
C CYS A 170 6.37 19.47 -9.88
N GLY A 171 6.26 18.51 -8.97
CA GLY A 171 5.27 17.46 -9.06
C GLY A 171 3.95 17.78 -8.34
N ARG A 172 3.00 16.89 -8.48
CA ARG A 172 1.73 16.88 -7.75
C ARG A 172 1.48 15.50 -7.15
N ILE A 173 0.79 15.45 -6.01
CA ILE A 173 0.35 14.20 -5.40
C ILE A 173 -0.64 13.51 -6.32
N PRO A 174 -0.47 12.20 -6.60
CA PRO A 174 -1.41 11.42 -7.36
C PRO A 174 -2.74 11.29 -6.62
N SER A 175 -3.82 11.72 -7.22
CA SER A 175 -5.17 11.44 -6.73
C SER A 175 -5.68 10.14 -7.35
N PRO A 176 -6.37 9.26 -6.59
CA PRO A 176 -7.02 8.08 -7.14
C PRO A 176 -8.02 8.46 -8.24
N LEU A 177 -8.00 7.70 -9.35
CA LEU A 177 -8.83 7.99 -10.52
C LEU A 177 -10.35 8.00 -10.22
N TYR A 178 -10.80 7.17 -9.29
CA TYR A 178 -12.22 7.08 -8.92
C TYR A 178 -12.75 8.31 -8.18
N LEU A 179 -11.87 9.21 -7.69
CA LEU A 179 -12.33 10.48 -7.13
C LEU A 179 -12.96 11.39 -8.20
N ASN A 180 -12.59 11.17 -9.48
CA ASN A 180 -13.12 11.88 -10.63
C ASN A 180 -13.12 13.41 -10.45
N ARG A 181 -12.06 13.94 -9.84
CA ARG A 181 -11.78 15.36 -9.63
C ARG A 181 -10.29 15.64 -9.71
N GLU A 182 -9.92 16.87 -9.94
CA GLU A 182 -8.52 17.31 -9.81
C GLU A 182 -8.10 17.34 -8.33
N SER A 183 -6.79 17.15 -8.11
CA SER A 183 -6.21 17.31 -6.77
C SER A 183 -6.26 18.78 -6.35
N GLU A 184 -6.61 19.00 -5.09
CA GLU A 184 -6.61 20.31 -4.45
C GLU A 184 -5.39 20.46 -3.54
N ALA A 185 -5.02 21.70 -3.18
CA ALA A 185 -3.93 21.95 -2.23
C ALA A 185 -4.14 21.26 -0.87
N SER A 186 -5.39 21.05 -0.48
CA SER A 186 -5.74 20.30 0.73
C SER A 186 -5.32 18.83 0.68
N ASP A 187 -5.27 18.20 -0.50
CA ASP A 187 -4.87 16.80 -0.66
C ASP A 187 -3.40 16.59 -0.30
N GLU A 188 -2.53 17.58 -0.48
CA GLU A 188 -1.11 17.49 -0.12
C GLU A 188 -0.92 17.15 1.37
N VAL A 189 -1.80 17.65 2.23
CA VAL A 189 -1.78 17.37 3.67
C VAL A 189 -2.73 16.23 4.03
N ARG A 190 -3.90 16.16 3.37
CA ARG A 190 -4.96 15.23 3.76
C ARG A 190 -4.77 13.83 3.20
N TYR A 191 -4.08 13.67 2.07
CA TYR A 191 -3.72 12.37 1.49
C TYR A 191 -2.37 11.84 2.02
N GLN A 192 -2.01 12.24 3.25
CA GLN A 192 -0.86 11.75 4.02
C GLN A 192 -1.30 11.33 5.41
N THR A 193 -0.69 10.27 5.93
CA THR A 193 -0.89 9.87 7.32
C THR A 193 -0.09 10.77 8.28
N VAL A 194 -0.53 10.87 9.54
CA VAL A 194 0.18 11.68 10.56
C VAL A 194 1.53 11.08 10.98
N TYR A 195 1.81 9.86 10.57
CA TYR A 195 3.03 9.09 10.91
C TYR A 195 3.87 8.75 9.67
N SER A 196 3.53 9.28 8.49
CA SER A 196 4.33 9.06 7.28
C SER A 196 5.74 9.63 7.42
N LYS A 197 6.76 8.85 7.01
CA LYS A 197 8.19 9.18 7.13
C LYS A 197 8.95 8.85 5.86
N GLU A 198 8.80 7.63 5.36
CA GLU A 198 9.61 7.06 4.28
C GLU A 198 9.00 7.41 2.92
N GLU A 199 9.67 8.27 2.16
CA GLU A 199 9.22 8.64 0.82
C GLU A 199 9.29 7.45 -0.15
N GLY A 200 8.33 7.37 -1.10
CA GLY A 200 8.39 6.34 -2.14
C GLY A 200 7.07 5.71 -2.53
N SER A 201 5.96 6.16 -2.00
CA SER A 201 4.64 5.65 -2.42
C SER A 201 3.94 6.63 -3.34
N VAL A 202 3.23 6.10 -4.31
CA VAL A 202 2.32 6.88 -5.17
C VAL A 202 0.87 6.86 -4.67
N ALA A 203 0.57 6.02 -3.68
CA ALA A 203 -0.73 5.98 -2.99
C ALA A 203 -0.55 5.97 -1.48
N ALA A 204 -1.43 6.69 -0.77
CA ALA A 204 -1.44 6.70 0.68
C ALA A 204 -1.95 5.36 1.24
N PRO A 205 -1.44 4.90 2.42
CA PRO A 205 -2.07 3.82 3.18
C PRO A 205 -3.36 4.35 3.83
N THR A 206 -4.45 4.37 3.05
CA THR A 206 -5.66 5.16 3.30
C THR A 206 -6.39 4.81 4.59
N ALA A 207 -6.33 3.56 5.05
CA ALA A 207 -6.87 3.18 6.36
C ALA A 207 -6.19 3.91 7.53
N GLY A 208 -4.97 4.38 7.32
CA GLY A 208 -4.22 5.18 8.30
C GLY A 208 -4.62 6.64 8.36
N LEU A 209 -5.36 7.16 7.37
CA LEU A 209 -5.76 8.56 7.30
C LEU A 209 -6.69 8.99 8.44
N HIS A 210 -7.37 8.05 9.08
CA HIS A 210 -8.28 8.29 10.19
C HIS A 210 -7.57 8.53 11.52
N PHE A 211 -6.35 8.01 11.67
CA PHE A 211 -5.59 8.18 12.90
C PHE A 211 -5.10 9.62 13.07
N THR A 212 -5.19 10.10 14.31
CA THR A 212 -4.60 11.35 14.76
C THR A 212 -3.45 11.09 15.72
N ARG A 213 -2.57 12.07 15.91
CA ARG A 213 -1.50 11.97 16.91
C ARG A 213 -2.06 11.76 18.33
N ALA A 214 -3.22 12.35 18.63
CA ALA A 214 -3.89 12.16 19.90
C ALA A 214 -4.27 10.70 20.11
N ILE A 215 -4.99 10.07 19.17
CA ILE A 215 -5.35 8.65 19.25
C ILE A 215 -4.10 7.77 19.43
N LEU A 216 -3.04 8.03 18.67
CA LEU A 216 -1.80 7.23 18.77
C LEU A 216 -1.12 7.36 20.13
N ASN A 217 -1.13 8.55 20.72
CA ASN A 217 -0.59 8.78 22.06
C ASN A 217 -1.44 8.08 23.13
N ASP A 218 -2.77 8.23 23.09
CA ASP A 218 -3.69 7.56 24.00
C ASP A 218 -3.52 6.03 23.96
N LEU A 219 -3.33 5.46 22.76
CA LEU A 219 -3.08 4.02 22.59
C LEU A 219 -1.75 3.59 23.19
N LYS A 220 -0.68 4.38 22.99
CA LYS A 220 0.64 4.11 23.61
C LYS A 220 0.57 4.18 25.13
N GLU A 221 -0.06 5.20 25.68
CA GLU A 221 -0.28 5.36 27.13
C GLU A 221 -1.09 4.21 27.73
N LYS A 222 -2.04 3.67 26.96
CA LYS A 222 -2.81 2.48 27.34
C LYS A 222 -2.00 1.17 27.29
N GLY A 223 -0.80 1.19 26.73
CA GLY A 223 0.06 0.00 26.59
C GLY A 223 -0.17 -0.79 25.28
N VAL A 224 -0.74 -0.16 24.24
CA VAL A 224 -0.77 -0.72 22.89
C VAL A 224 0.59 -0.50 22.25
N HIS A 225 1.17 -1.56 21.69
CA HIS A 225 2.46 -1.51 20.99
C HIS A 225 2.27 -0.98 19.56
N VAL A 226 2.52 0.32 19.37
CA VAL A 226 2.46 0.95 18.05
C VAL A 226 3.77 0.69 17.30
N ARG A 227 3.69 0.05 16.11
CA ARG A 227 4.85 -0.37 15.31
C ARG A 227 4.67 0.07 13.86
N GLU A 228 5.79 0.21 13.18
CA GLU A 228 5.85 0.69 11.81
C GLU A 228 6.57 -0.32 10.92
N LEU A 229 6.16 -0.38 9.68
CA LEU A 229 6.82 -1.05 8.58
C LEU A 229 6.78 -0.12 7.37
N THR A 230 7.59 -0.39 6.35
CA THR A 230 7.54 0.35 5.09
C THR A 230 7.16 -0.59 3.95
N LEU A 231 6.14 -0.24 3.20
CA LEU A 231 5.82 -0.81 1.91
C LEU A 231 5.61 0.34 0.93
N HIS A 232 6.42 0.38 -0.10
CA HIS A 232 6.27 1.35 -1.18
C HIS A 232 5.16 0.92 -2.12
N VAL A 233 4.04 1.65 -2.08
CA VAL A 233 2.86 1.35 -2.89
C VAL A 233 3.06 1.89 -4.30
N GLY A 234 3.15 1.02 -5.28
CA GLY A 234 3.21 1.37 -6.68
C GLY A 234 1.86 1.80 -7.25
N ALA A 235 1.88 2.43 -8.43
CA ALA A 235 0.66 2.89 -9.12
C ALA A 235 -0.26 1.76 -9.59
N GLY A 236 0.21 0.52 -9.56
CA GLY A 236 -0.59 -0.65 -9.88
C GLY A 236 -1.85 -0.79 -9.02
N THR A 237 -1.83 -0.27 -7.78
CA THR A 237 -2.99 -0.24 -6.87
C THR A 237 -4.22 0.49 -7.46
N PHE A 238 -4.01 1.36 -8.46
CA PHE A 238 -5.10 2.07 -9.15
C PHE A 238 -5.64 1.32 -10.38
N ARG A 239 -5.04 0.18 -10.75
CA ARG A 239 -5.49 -0.59 -11.93
C ARG A 239 -6.59 -1.57 -11.50
N PRO A 240 -7.77 -1.55 -12.15
CA PRO A 240 -8.79 -2.56 -11.89
C PRO A 240 -8.32 -3.93 -12.40
N VAL A 241 -8.83 -4.99 -11.77
CA VAL A 241 -8.66 -6.35 -12.28
C VAL A 241 -9.42 -6.46 -13.60
N LYS A 242 -8.71 -6.86 -14.68
CA LYS A 242 -9.31 -7.04 -16.02
C LYS A 242 -9.51 -8.49 -16.40
N ALA A 243 -8.93 -9.41 -15.64
CA ALA A 243 -9.02 -10.85 -15.87
C ALA A 243 -10.37 -11.38 -15.40
N GLU A 244 -10.90 -12.43 -16.04
CA GLU A 244 -12.12 -13.11 -15.62
C GLU A 244 -11.86 -13.94 -14.37
N THR A 245 -10.72 -14.62 -14.32
CA THR A 245 -10.28 -15.40 -13.17
C THR A 245 -9.09 -14.75 -12.51
N ILE A 246 -8.97 -14.94 -11.21
CA ILE A 246 -7.90 -14.31 -10.45
C ILE A 246 -6.53 -14.93 -10.77
N GLY A 247 -6.50 -16.15 -11.32
CA GLY A 247 -5.29 -16.81 -11.78
C GLY A 247 -4.62 -16.12 -12.97
N ASP A 248 -5.41 -15.41 -13.77
CA ASP A 248 -4.95 -14.67 -14.95
C ASP A 248 -4.61 -13.21 -14.64
N HIS A 249 -4.76 -12.79 -13.38
CA HIS A 249 -4.39 -11.46 -12.91
C HIS A 249 -2.98 -11.45 -12.36
N ASP A 250 -2.13 -10.60 -12.93
CA ASP A 250 -0.77 -10.39 -12.44
C ASP A 250 -0.74 -9.27 -11.38
N MET A 251 -0.30 -9.64 -10.17
CA MET A 251 -0.02 -8.66 -9.12
C MET A 251 1.30 -7.95 -9.38
N HIS A 252 1.29 -6.62 -9.21
CA HIS A 252 2.55 -5.89 -9.26
C HIS A 252 3.40 -6.13 -8.02
N THR A 253 4.70 -6.02 -8.23
CA THR A 253 5.70 -6.13 -7.18
C THR A 253 5.61 -4.90 -6.26
N GLU A 254 5.65 -5.13 -4.96
CA GLU A 254 5.78 -4.08 -3.96
C GLU A 254 7.06 -4.30 -3.15
N HIS A 255 7.75 -3.20 -2.85
CA HIS A 255 9.00 -3.20 -2.12
C HIS A 255 8.76 -2.99 -0.64
N LEU A 256 9.37 -3.84 0.19
CA LEU A 256 9.25 -3.85 1.64
C LEU A 256 10.56 -3.43 2.28
N VAL A 257 10.48 -2.67 3.36
CA VAL A 257 11.62 -2.43 4.26
C VAL A 257 11.14 -2.70 5.69
N ILE A 258 11.78 -3.67 6.33
CA ILE A 258 11.38 -4.18 7.65
C ILE A 258 12.58 -4.10 8.59
N SER A 259 12.38 -3.52 9.78
CA SER A 259 13.41 -3.46 10.80
C SER A 259 13.56 -4.79 11.53
N ARG A 260 14.78 -5.08 11.97
CA ARG A 260 15.09 -6.19 12.88
C ARG A 260 14.20 -6.15 14.12
N GLU A 261 14.03 -4.97 14.72
CA GLU A 261 13.20 -4.76 15.91
C GLU A 261 11.78 -5.28 15.73
N LEU A 262 11.13 -4.98 14.58
CA LEU A 262 9.77 -5.47 14.30
C LEU A 262 9.73 -7.01 14.24
N VAL A 263 10.72 -7.64 13.59
CA VAL A 263 10.80 -9.12 13.50
C VAL A 263 10.95 -9.76 14.87
N GLU A 264 11.82 -9.21 15.73
CA GLU A 264 12.02 -9.67 17.10
C GLU A 264 10.74 -9.56 17.92
N GLN A 265 10.00 -8.46 17.78
CA GLN A 265 8.72 -8.25 18.48
C GLN A 265 7.61 -9.17 17.97
N LEU A 266 7.55 -9.45 16.67
CA LEU A 266 6.62 -10.44 16.09
C LEU A 266 6.93 -11.85 16.59
N LYS A 267 8.21 -12.21 16.77
CA LYS A 267 8.64 -13.48 17.36
C LYS A 267 8.11 -13.64 18.78
N GLU A 268 8.16 -12.59 19.58
CA GLU A 268 7.71 -12.58 20.98
C GLU A 268 6.22 -12.35 21.17
N LYS A 269 5.43 -12.36 20.10
CA LYS A 269 3.98 -12.07 20.09
C LYS A 269 3.28 -12.42 21.41
N THR A 270 2.91 -11.40 22.18
CA THR A 270 2.25 -11.54 23.48
C THR A 270 0.74 -11.23 23.44
N GLY A 271 0.29 -10.55 22.38
CA GLY A 271 -1.11 -10.14 22.19
C GLY A 271 -1.52 -10.22 20.73
N ASP A 272 -2.74 -9.77 20.43
CA ASP A 272 -3.24 -9.73 19.06
C ASP A 272 -2.46 -8.72 18.21
N ILE A 273 -2.23 -9.06 16.94
CA ILE A 273 -1.64 -8.17 15.95
C ILE A 273 -2.76 -7.58 15.09
N VAL A 274 -2.88 -6.26 15.12
CA VAL A 274 -3.86 -5.50 14.36
C VAL A 274 -3.13 -4.71 13.26
N ALA A 275 -3.38 -5.06 12.01
CA ALA A 275 -2.80 -4.36 10.87
C ALA A 275 -3.63 -3.13 10.49
N VAL A 276 -2.98 -2.02 10.16
CA VAL A 276 -3.65 -0.83 9.63
C VAL A 276 -3.43 -0.74 8.13
N GLY A 277 -4.47 -1.05 7.37
CA GLY A 277 -4.49 -1.08 5.91
C GLY A 277 -4.04 -2.42 5.32
N THR A 278 -4.54 -2.69 4.13
CA THR A 278 -4.23 -3.90 3.36
C THR A 278 -2.75 -4.01 2.99
N THR A 279 -2.05 -2.89 2.90
CA THR A 279 -0.59 -2.82 2.71
C THR A 279 0.17 -3.42 3.90
N SER A 280 -0.22 -3.05 5.13
CA SER A 280 0.36 -3.65 6.35
C SER A 280 0.04 -5.13 6.46
N VAL A 281 -1.18 -5.54 6.09
CA VAL A 281 -1.57 -6.96 6.03
C VAL A 281 -0.66 -7.73 5.09
N ARG A 282 -0.55 -7.28 3.83
CA ARG A 282 0.27 -7.96 2.82
C ARG A 282 1.74 -8.04 3.23
N THR A 283 2.26 -6.99 3.86
CA THR A 283 3.65 -6.98 4.36
C THR A 283 3.86 -8.00 5.46
N LEU A 284 3.01 -8.00 6.48
CA LEU A 284 3.13 -8.91 7.62
C LEU A 284 3.00 -10.37 7.21
N GLU A 285 2.01 -10.68 6.36
CA GLU A 285 1.83 -12.02 5.82
C GLU A 285 3.00 -12.44 4.92
N SER A 286 3.53 -11.54 4.08
CA SER A 286 4.71 -11.81 3.27
C SER A 286 5.95 -12.12 4.14
N LEU A 287 6.11 -11.37 5.22
CA LEU A 287 7.24 -11.57 6.14
C LEU A 287 7.23 -12.98 6.75
N TYR A 288 6.06 -13.49 7.14
CA TYR A 288 5.93 -14.88 7.60
C TYR A 288 6.41 -15.86 6.54
N TRP A 289 5.96 -15.72 5.29
CA TRP A 289 6.32 -16.62 4.21
C TRP A 289 7.79 -16.52 3.81
N MET A 290 8.40 -15.36 3.94
CA MET A 290 9.85 -15.19 3.79
C MET A 290 10.63 -15.98 4.86
N GLY A 291 10.14 -15.97 6.10
CA GLY A 291 10.68 -16.83 7.16
C GLY A 291 10.55 -18.32 6.85
N VAL A 292 9.39 -18.73 6.32
CA VAL A 292 9.15 -20.13 5.87
C VAL A 292 10.07 -20.51 4.72
N LYS A 293 10.27 -19.64 3.72
CA LYS A 293 11.23 -19.86 2.61
C LYS A 293 12.65 -20.09 3.14
N ARG A 294 13.06 -19.30 4.14
CA ARG A 294 14.36 -19.47 4.76
C ARG A 294 14.47 -20.80 5.52
N LEU A 295 13.45 -21.20 6.26
CA LEU A 295 13.39 -22.52 6.92
C LEU A 295 13.45 -23.68 5.93
N ALA A 296 12.85 -23.49 4.75
CA ALA A 296 12.92 -24.44 3.64
C ALA A 296 14.26 -24.43 2.88
N GLY A 297 15.25 -23.64 3.33
CA GLY A 297 16.58 -23.57 2.73
C GLY A 297 16.65 -22.82 1.40
N GLN A 298 15.67 -21.99 1.08
CA GLN A 298 15.67 -21.19 -0.15
C GLN A 298 16.63 -19.99 0.00
N GLU A 299 17.57 -19.83 -0.93
CA GLU A 299 18.52 -18.72 -0.92
C GLU A 299 17.85 -17.38 -1.18
N ASP A 300 16.93 -17.30 -2.18
CA ASP A 300 16.11 -16.11 -2.45
C ASP A 300 14.82 -16.14 -1.63
N PHE A 301 14.92 -15.91 -0.35
CA PHE A 301 13.75 -15.73 0.52
C PHE A 301 13.26 -14.26 0.55
N PHE A 302 14.02 -13.32 -0.02
CA PHE A 302 13.68 -11.89 -0.09
C PHE A 302 12.59 -11.56 -1.10
N THR A 303 12.27 -12.48 -1.99
CA THR A 303 11.24 -12.33 -3.00
C THR A 303 10.12 -13.33 -2.75
N LEU A 304 8.90 -12.85 -2.55
CA LEU A 304 7.72 -13.70 -2.43
C LEU A 304 6.85 -13.56 -3.67
N GLY A 305 6.69 -14.67 -4.41
CA GLY A 305 5.83 -14.74 -5.59
C GLY A 305 4.35 -14.78 -5.25
N GLN A 306 3.52 -14.47 -6.25
CA GLN A 306 2.08 -14.24 -6.10
C GLN A 306 1.35 -15.40 -5.42
N TRP A 307 1.69 -16.64 -5.78
CA TRP A 307 1.01 -17.86 -5.31
C TRP A 307 1.87 -18.71 -4.38
N GLU A 308 3.10 -18.31 -4.08
CA GLU A 308 4.02 -19.10 -3.26
C GLU A 308 3.47 -19.38 -1.86
N ALA A 309 2.73 -18.46 -1.27
CA ALA A 309 2.10 -18.63 0.04
C ALA A 309 1.18 -19.86 0.14
N TYR A 310 0.66 -20.35 -0.98
CA TYR A 310 -0.24 -21.50 -1.05
C TYR A 310 0.46 -22.82 -1.32
N THR A 311 1.75 -22.77 -1.69
CA THR A 311 2.55 -23.93 -2.07
C THR A 311 3.69 -24.24 -1.10
N LEU A 312 4.11 -23.24 -0.33
CA LEU A 312 5.11 -23.39 0.72
C LEU A 312 4.62 -24.27 1.88
N PRO A 313 5.52 -24.86 2.69
CA PRO A 313 5.13 -25.63 3.88
C PRO A 313 4.22 -24.84 4.82
N GLN A 314 3.13 -25.48 5.27
CA GLN A 314 2.05 -24.80 6.02
C GLN A 314 2.16 -24.97 7.54
N ASP A 315 3.10 -25.77 8.04
CA ASP A 315 3.12 -26.26 9.43
C ASP A 315 4.00 -25.45 10.40
N TYR A 316 4.75 -24.48 9.87
CA TYR A 316 5.57 -23.61 10.71
C TYR A 316 4.74 -22.59 11.49
N SER A 317 5.13 -22.36 12.74
CA SER A 317 4.57 -21.29 13.57
C SER A 317 5.12 -19.92 13.17
N LEU A 318 4.41 -18.84 13.55
CA LEU A 318 4.93 -17.47 13.40
C LEU A 318 6.29 -17.31 14.08
N ARG A 319 6.45 -17.89 15.29
CA ARG A 319 7.70 -17.81 16.05
C ARG A 319 8.87 -18.42 15.28
N GLU A 320 8.74 -19.62 14.73
CA GLU A 320 9.78 -20.29 13.96
C GLU A 320 10.17 -19.49 12.72
N ALA A 321 9.17 -18.95 11.97
CA ALA A 321 9.40 -18.12 10.81
C ALA A 321 10.18 -16.84 11.17
N MET A 322 9.79 -16.16 12.25
CA MET A 322 10.48 -14.94 12.71
C MET A 322 11.87 -15.26 13.26
N GLU A 323 12.06 -16.39 13.95
CA GLU A 323 13.36 -16.81 14.44
C GLU A 323 14.37 -17.07 13.31
N ALA A 324 13.89 -17.66 12.20
CA ALA A 324 14.71 -17.85 11.00
C ALA A 324 15.16 -16.50 10.39
N LEU A 325 14.32 -15.49 10.40
CA LEU A 325 14.67 -14.14 9.95
C LEU A 325 15.63 -13.44 10.93
N CYS A 326 15.43 -13.60 12.25
CA CYS A 326 16.40 -13.10 13.26
C CYS A 326 17.79 -13.68 13.02
N GLY A 327 17.89 -14.98 12.79
CA GLY A 327 19.16 -15.63 12.45
C GLY A 327 19.82 -15.12 11.16
N TRP A 328 19.01 -14.64 10.20
CA TRP A 328 19.57 -13.96 9.03
C TRP A 328 20.14 -12.58 9.41
N PHE A 329 19.43 -11.76 10.19
CA PHE A 329 19.93 -10.46 10.64
C PHE A 329 21.29 -10.59 11.36
N ASP A 330 21.44 -11.64 12.20
CA ASP A 330 22.68 -11.91 12.92
C ASP A 330 23.84 -12.24 11.98
N THR A 331 23.57 -13.09 10.97
CA THR A 331 24.60 -13.52 9.99
C THR A 331 24.95 -12.42 8.99
N ALA A 332 23.97 -11.66 8.54
CA ALA A 332 24.14 -10.59 7.55
C ALA A 332 24.68 -9.30 8.16
N CYS A 333 24.67 -9.15 9.49
CA CYS A 333 25.00 -7.91 10.20
C CYS A 333 24.20 -6.71 9.66
N GLN A 334 22.88 -6.92 9.42
CA GLN A 334 21.97 -5.91 8.91
C GLN A 334 20.92 -5.55 9.97
N GLU A 335 20.40 -4.33 9.92
CA GLU A 335 19.28 -3.86 10.75
C GLU A 335 17.96 -3.74 9.96
N LEU A 336 18.04 -3.79 8.64
CA LEU A 336 16.92 -3.68 7.74
C LEU A 336 16.88 -4.85 6.75
N LEU A 337 15.73 -5.48 6.63
CA LEU A 337 15.41 -6.43 5.57
C LEU A 337 14.73 -5.68 4.42
N LYS A 338 15.39 -5.61 3.26
CA LYS A 338 14.80 -5.13 2.01
C LYS A 338 14.33 -6.32 1.20
N ALA A 339 13.06 -6.35 0.84
CA ALA A 339 12.43 -7.50 0.21
C ALA A 339 11.36 -7.07 -0.80
N ARG A 340 10.81 -8.02 -1.54
CA ARG A 340 9.77 -7.78 -2.56
C ARG A 340 8.65 -8.80 -2.41
N THR A 341 7.42 -8.37 -2.68
CA THR A 341 6.26 -9.25 -2.68
C THR A 341 5.31 -8.95 -3.82
N THR A 342 4.76 -10.01 -4.38
CA THR A 342 3.59 -9.99 -5.27
C THR A 342 2.42 -10.76 -4.63
N ILE A 343 2.47 -11.08 -3.33
CA ILE A 343 1.48 -11.92 -2.67
C ILE A 343 0.05 -11.49 -3.02
N ILE A 344 -0.76 -12.45 -3.40
CA ILE A 344 -2.21 -12.30 -3.51
C ILE A 344 -2.88 -13.03 -2.36
N ILE A 345 -3.83 -12.37 -1.69
CA ILE A 345 -4.60 -12.96 -0.60
C ILE A 345 -6.04 -13.08 -1.07
N VAL A 346 -6.52 -14.32 -1.22
CA VAL A 346 -7.84 -14.65 -1.73
C VAL A 346 -8.59 -15.57 -0.74
N PRO A 347 -9.91 -15.66 -0.79
CA PRO A 347 -10.68 -16.59 0.02
C PRO A 347 -10.11 -18.01 -0.02
N GLY A 348 -9.91 -18.61 1.16
CA GLY A 348 -9.15 -19.85 1.34
C GLY A 348 -7.72 -19.63 1.85
N TYR A 349 -7.21 -18.37 1.84
CA TYR A 349 -5.97 -18.04 2.51
C TYR A 349 -6.13 -18.13 4.03
N ARG A 350 -5.16 -18.76 4.69
CA ARG A 350 -5.09 -18.81 6.15
C ARG A 350 -4.12 -17.73 6.66
N TYR A 351 -4.64 -16.72 7.32
CA TYR A 351 -3.82 -15.67 7.93
C TYR A 351 -2.88 -16.25 8.99
N ARG A 352 -1.63 -15.84 8.95
CA ARG A 352 -0.54 -16.37 9.80
C ARG A 352 -0.11 -15.41 10.88
N VAL A 353 -0.22 -14.12 10.61
CA VAL A 353 0.34 -13.07 11.47
C VAL A 353 -0.76 -12.26 12.13
N ILE A 354 -1.68 -11.71 11.35
CA ILE A 354 -2.67 -10.77 11.86
C ILE A 354 -3.87 -11.46 12.51
N ASP A 355 -4.42 -10.82 13.53
CA ASP A 355 -5.65 -11.23 14.22
C ASP A 355 -6.84 -10.32 13.84
N ALA A 356 -6.55 -9.06 13.45
CA ALA A 356 -7.56 -8.12 12.96
C ALA A 356 -6.91 -7.08 12.03
N MET A 357 -7.76 -6.37 11.29
CA MET A 357 -7.29 -5.28 10.45
C MET A 357 -8.24 -4.08 10.48
N PHE A 358 -7.67 -2.86 10.45
CA PHE A 358 -8.38 -1.66 10.03
C PHE A 358 -8.28 -1.54 8.51
N THR A 359 -9.40 -1.33 7.83
CA THR A 359 -9.40 -1.11 6.39
C THR A 359 -10.56 -0.21 5.95
N ASN A 360 -10.42 0.43 4.78
CA ASN A 360 -11.53 1.12 4.12
C ASN A 360 -12.46 0.12 3.42
N PHE A 361 -13.61 0.59 2.95
CA PHE A 361 -14.46 -0.18 2.03
C PHE A 361 -13.88 -0.06 0.61
N HIS A 362 -13.65 -1.20 -0.03
CA HIS A 362 -12.95 -1.32 -1.30
C HIS A 362 -13.90 -1.36 -2.49
N GLN A 363 -13.37 -1.10 -3.69
CA GLN A 363 -14.13 -1.21 -4.93
C GLN A 363 -14.60 -2.64 -5.18
N PRO A 364 -15.77 -2.83 -5.83
CA PRO A 364 -16.15 -4.12 -6.38
C PRO A 364 -15.09 -4.62 -7.37
N GLN A 365 -14.99 -5.94 -7.52
CA GLN A 365 -14.07 -6.59 -8.44
C GLN A 365 -12.60 -6.17 -8.25
N SER A 366 -12.18 -6.02 -6.97
CA SER A 366 -10.80 -5.68 -6.62
C SER A 366 -10.11 -6.78 -5.81
N THR A 367 -8.80 -6.89 -5.96
CA THR A 367 -7.98 -7.79 -5.13
C THR A 367 -8.06 -7.47 -3.65
N LEU A 368 -8.38 -6.22 -3.30
CA LEU A 368 -8.55 -5.80 -1.91
C LEU A 368 -9.86 -6.33 -1.31
N LEU A 369 -10.93 -6.45 -2.10
CA LEU A 369 -12.17 -7.08 -1.66
C LEU A 369 -11.98 -8.60 -1.46
N LEU A 370 -11.15 -9.24 -2.30
CA LEU A 370 -10.76 -10.65 -2.10
C LEU A 370 -10.02 -10.85 -0.78
N LEU A 371 -9.11 -9.94 -0.43
CA LEU A 371 -8.37 -9.95 0.84
C LEU A 371 -9.35 -9.84 2.03
N VAL A 372 -10.34 -8.95 1.95
CA VAL A 372 -11.40 -8.86 2.97
C VAL A 372 -12.20 -10.16 3.03
N GLY A 373 -12.61 -10.71 1.87
CA GLY A 373 -13.30 -12.00 1.81
C GLY A 373 -12.49 -13.14 2.42
N ALA A 374 -11.17 -13.14 2.25
CA ALA A 374 -10.29 -14.10 2.91
C ALA A 374 -10.31 -13.96 4.44
N ALA A 375 -10.43 -12.73 4.96
CA ALA A 375 -10.43 -12.46 6.40
C ALA A 375 -11.75 -12.83 7.10
N VAL A 376 -12.88 -12.52 6.48
CA VAL A 376 -14.20 -12.64 7.12
C VAL A 376 -15.09 -13.73 6.47
N GLY A 377 -14.60 -14.40 5.41
CA GLY A 377 -15.40 -15.37 4.63
C GLY A 377 -16.59 -14.69 3.97
N GLU A 378 -17.68 -15.43 3.74
CA GLU A 378 -18.90 -14.94 3.10
C GLU A 378 -19.58 -13.76 3.82
N ASP A 379 -19.22 -13.50 5.07
CA ASP A 379 -19.77 -12.34 5.82
C ASP A 379 -19.33 -11.00 5.23
N TRP A 380 -18.40 -10.97 4.24
CA TRP A 380 -18.09 -9.75 3.52
C TRP A 380 -19.32 -9.14 2.85
N HIS A 381 -20.23 -9.95 2.31
CA HIS A 381 -21.51 -9.50 1.76
C HIS A 381 -22.33 -8.75 2.82
N LYS A 382 -22.51 -9.36 3.98
CA LYS A 382 -23.24 -8.77 5.11
C LYS A 382 -22.61 -7.45 5.59
N ILE A 383 -21.28 -7.38 5.61
CA ILE A 383 -20.54 -6.18 6.02
C ILE A 383 -20.77 -5.03 5.02
N TYR A 384 -20.66 -5.32 3.71
CA TYR A 384 -20.81 -4.30 2.67
C TYR A 384 -22.27 -3.87 2.49
N ASP A 385 -23.24 -4.79 2.59
CA ASP A 385 -24.68 -4.48 2.59
C ASP A 385 -25.04 -3.58 3.78
N TYR A 386 -24.51 -3.92 4.97
CA TYR A 386 -24.69 -3.07 6.14
C TYR A 386 -24.14 -1.66 5.91
N ALA A 387 -22.92 -1.56 5.41
CA ALA A 387 -22.26 -0.27 5.16
C ALA A 387 -23.07 0.58 4.15
N LEU A 388 -23.57 -0.03 3.06
CA LEU A 388 -24.38 0.67 2.04
C LEU A 388 -25.73 1.16 2.61
N THR A 389 -26.37 0.37 3.46
CA THR A 389 -27.69 0.70 4.02
C THR A 389 -27.65 1.63 5.24
N HIS A 390 -26.46 1.80 5.86
CA HIS A 390 -26.24 2.63 7.05
C HIS A 390 -25.38 3.86 6.76
N ASP A 391 -25.39 4.36 5.53
CA ASP A 391 -24.75 5.62 5.13
C ASP A 391 -23.25 5.70 5.39
N PHE A 392 -22.54 4.58 5.29
CA PHE A 392 -21.08 4.60 5.26
C PHE A 392 -20.59 5.14 3.92
N ARG A 393 -19.46 5.85 3.97
CA ARG A 393 -18.76 6.36 2.81
C ARG A 393 -17.64 5.40 2.43
N PHE A 394 -17.37 5.30 1.14
CA PHE A 394 -16.49 4.30 0.56
C PHE A 394 -15.19 4.89 0.04
N LEU A 395 -14.20 4.02 -0.14
CA LEU A 395 -12.88 4.24 -0.71
C LEU A 395 -11.97 5.12 0.16
N SER A 396 -10.96 5.79 -0.44
CA SER A 396 -9.82 6.41 0.26
C SER A 396 -10.17 7.42 1.33
N TYR A 397 -11.16 8.28 1.08
CA TYR A 397 -11.64 9.28 2.03
C TYR A 397 -12.93 8.85 2.74
N GLY A 398 -13.32 7.61 2.52
CA GLY A 398 -14.52 7.01 3.13
C GLY A 398 -14.34 6.72 4.61
N ASP A 399 -15.23 5.90 5.12
CA ASP A 399 -15.23 5.46 6.51
C ASP A 399 -14.36 4.19 6.66
N SER A 400 -14.16 3.75 7.89
CA SER A 400 -13.27 2.63 8.21
C SER A 400 -14.04 1.42 8.73
N SER A 401 -13.41 0.26 8.65
CA SER A 401 -13.86 -0.95 9.31
C SER A 401 -12.73 -1.56 10.15
N LEU A 402 -13.07 -2.17 11.28
CA LEU A 402 -12.21 -3.03 12.09
C LEU A 402 -12.74 -4.46 11.96
N LEU A 403 -12.02 -5.28 11.24
CA LEU A 403 -12.40 -6.65 10.90
C LEU A 403 -11.54 -7.63 11.66
N GLU A 404 -12.17 -8.45 12.52
CA GLU A 404 -11.53 -9.60 13.14
C GLU A 404 -11.38 -10.72 12.10
N VAL A 405 -10.19 -11.30 12.01
CA VAL A 405 -9.88 -12.37 11.10
C VAL A 405 -10.46 -13.69 11.62
N LYS A 406 -11.23 -14.39 10.80
CA LYS A 406 -11.69 -15.75 11.12
C LYS A 406 -10.48 -16.68 11.17
N LYS A 407 -10.21 -17.23 12.36
CA LYS A 407 -9.23 -18.33 12.51
C LYS A 407 -9.92 -19.62 12.09
N SER A 408 -9.43 -20.20 11.00
CA SER A 408 -9.85 -21.52 10.52
C SER A 408 -9.22 -22.64 11.36
#